data_6a74bdee6dc8465784397416d8ec63a5
#
_entry.id   6a74bdee6dc8465784397416d8ec63a5
#
_cell.length_a   1.000
_cell.length_b   1.000
_cell.length_c   1.000
_cell.angle_alpha   90.00
_cell.angle_beta   90.00
_cell.angle_gamma   90.00
#
_symmetry.space_group_name_H-M   'P 1'
#
loop_
_entity.id
_entity.type
_entity.pdbx_description
1 polymer ?
#
loop_
_entity_poly.entity_id
_entity_poly.type
_entity_poly.pdbx_seq_one_letter_code
_entity_poly.pdbx_strand_id
1 'polypeptide(L)'
;QTDRLSVIELKRNWWRVWQFIWERILIWKENRFKKHNLFAVDIANTGTDITVLPEFQAADIIHLHWINQGMLSLNDIRKILLSGKPVVWTMHDMWPCTGICHHARECDKYHQECHHCPYIYKGGGKKDLSNQVFKKKKEVYQSAPVTFVTCSRWLKERAGQSALLNGHTIVDIPNPISTGLFKPQNSLAARNKMELPTDKKLILFGSVKVTDKRKGIDYFVESCKLL
;
A
#
# COMPACT_ATOMS: atom_id res chain seq x y z
N GLN A 1 23.29 19.11 11.78
CA GLN A 1 23.73 17.71 12.01
C GLN A 1 22.56 16.83 11.62
N THR A 2 22.63 16.24 10.44
CA THR A 2 21.70 15.16 10.07
C THR A 2 22.13 13.94 10.85
N ASP A 3 21.39 13.62 11.90
CA ASP A 3 21.55 12.37 12.61
C ASP A 3 21.43 11.23 11.61
N ARG A 4 22.42 10.34 11.62
CA ARG A 4 22.44 9.21 10.71
C ARG A 4 21.21 8.36 10.98
N LEU A 5 20.36 8.20 9.96
CA LEU A 5 19.27 7.23 9.99
C LEU A 5 19.88 5.85 10.31
N SER A 6 19.61 5.32 11.48
CA SER A 6 19.97 3.96 11.81
C SER A 6 18.94 3.03 11.15
N VAL A 7 19.38 2.25 10.18
CA VAL A 7 18.55 1.21 9.57
C VAL A 7 18.79 -0.10 10.32
N ILE A 8 17.73 -0.63 10.94
CA ILE A 8 17.77 -1.92 11.58
C ILE A 8 17.07 -2.91 10.66
N GLU A 9 17.84 -3.78 10.06
CA GLU A 9 17.32 -4.86 9.25
C GLU A 9 16.86 -6.01 10.16
N LEU A 10 15.56 -6.28 10.18
CA LEU A 10 15.05 -7.50 10.78
C LEU A 10 15.55 -8.68 9.94
N LYS A 11 16.49 -9.45 10.46
CA LYS A 11 17.12 -10.58 9.75
C LYS A 11 16.06 -11.43 9.07
N ARG A 12 16.25 -11.63 7.76
CA ARG A 12 15.42 -12.51 6.92
C ARG A 12 15.66 -13.95 7.36
N ASN A 13 14.87 -14.43 8.31
CA ASN A 13 14.89 -15.82 8.71
C ASN A 13 13.82 -16.63 7.98
N TRP A 14 13.96 -17.97 7.99
CA TRP A 14 13.00 -18.90 7.39
C TRP A 14 11.58 -18.66 7.87
N TRP A 15 11.40 -18.19 9.11
CA TRP A 15 10.11 -17.90 9.69
C TRP A 15 9.34 -16.83 8.93
N ARG A 16 9.97 -15.74 8.48
CA ARG A 16 9.34 -14.67 7.70
C ARG A 16 8.92 -15.17 6.31
N VAL A 17 9.72 -16.06 5.71
CA VAL A 17 9.36 -16.69 4.44
C VAL A 17 8.11 -17.55 4.63
N TRP A 18 8.04 -18.32 5.72
CA TRP A 18 6.88 -19.12 6.06
C TRP A 18 5.64 -18.27 6.35
N GLN A 19 5.76 -17.14 7.03
CA GLN A 19 4.67 -16.20 7.25
C GLN A 19 4.06 -15.72 5.93
N PHE A 20 4.91 -15.31 4.99
CA PHE A 20 4.46 -14.91 3.65
C PHE A 20 3.78 -16.06 2.90
N ILE A 21 4.39 -17.25 2.89
CA ILE A 21 3.84 -18.44 2.21
C ILE A 21 2.50 -18.81 2.84
N TRP A 22 2.40 -18.80 4.17
CA TRP A 22 1.17 -19.14 4.88
C TRP A 22 0.01 -18.22 4.50
N GLU A 23 0.26 -16.92 4.44
CA GLU A 23 -0.75 -15.96 3.97
C GLU A 23 -1.23 -16.28 2.55
N ARG A 24 -0.30 -16.59 1.65
CA ARG A 24 -0.65 -16.98 0.26
C ARG A 24 -1.43 -18.28 0.20
N ILE A 25 -1.11 -19.26 1.04
CA ILE A 25 -1.86 -20.53 1.14
C ILE A 25 -3.31 -20.29 1.56
N LEU A 26 -3.54 -19.44 2.54
CA LEU A 26 -4.91 -19.13 2.99
C LEU A 26 -5.72 -18.42 1.90
N ILE A 27 -5.12 -17.45 1.21
CA ILE A 27 -5.76 -16.78 0.08
C ILE A 27 -6.04 -17.78 -1.06
N TRP A 28 -5.11 -18.68 -1.34
CA TRP A 28 -5.27 -19.73 -2.35
C TRP A 28 -6.38 -20.72 -2.00
N LYS A 29 -6.48 -21.13 -0.74
CA LYS A 29 -7.59 -21.97 -0.23
C LYS A 29 -8.94 -21.28 -0.40
N GLU A 30 -9.05 -20.00 -0.02
CA GLU A 30 -10.26 -19.19 -0.19
C GLU A 30 -10.66 -19.07 -1.67
N ASN A 31 -9.67 -18.98 -2.56
CA ASN A 31 -9.86 -19.00 -4.01
C ASN A 31 -10.13 -20.41 -4.58
N ARG A 32 -10.50 -21.38 -3.76
CA ARG A 32 -10.76 -22.77 -4.17
C ARG A 32 -9.58 -23.38 -4.94
N PHE A 33 -8.38 -23.14 -4.43
CA PHE A 33 -7.12 -23.61 -5.01
C PHE A 33 -6.81 -23.08 -6.42
N LYS A 34 -7.38 -21.92 -6.78
CA LYS A 34 -7.07 -21.22 -8.03
C LYS A 34 -6.08 -20.08 -7.78
N LYS A 35 -5.18 -19.84 -8.73
CA LYS A 35 -4.21 -18.71 -8.69
C LYS A 35 -4.87 -17.36 -9.05
N HIS A 36 -6.06 -17.11 -8.51
CA HIS A 36 -6.82 -15.89 -8.80
C HIS A 36 -6.38 -14.76 -7.87
N ASN A 37 -5.88 -13.67 -8.44
CA ASN A 37 -5.49 -12.44 -7.71
C ASN A 37 -4.60 -12.65 -6.46
N LEU A 38 -3.82 -13.74 -6.42
CA LEU A 38 -3.08 -14.20 -5.24
C LEU A 38 -2.15 -13.14 -4.62
N PHE A 39 -1.63 -12.22 -5.44
CA PHE A 39 -0.73 -11.13 -5.04
C PHE A 39 -1.37 -9.74 -5.13
N ALA A 40 -2.66 -9.66 -5.41
CA ALA A 40 -3.40 -8.39 -5.46
C ALA A 40 -4.10 -8.05 -4.14
N VAL A 41 -4.01 -8.95 -3.17
CA VAL A 41 -4.66 -8.85 -1.85
C VAL A 41 -3.72 -9.28 -0.74
N ASP A 42 -3.90 -8.72 0.44
CA ASP A 42 -3.23 -9.09 1.69
C ASP A 42 -4.23 -9.16 2.83
N ILE A 43 -4.04 -10.13 3.73
CA ILE A 43 -4.94 -10.37 4.87
C ILE A 43 -4.30 -10.08 6.22
N ALA A 44 -2.99 -9.83 6.24
CA ALA A 44 -2.20 -9.50 7.43
C ALA A 44 -2.51 -10.43 8.63
N ASN A 45 -2.56 -11.74 8.37
CA ASN A 45 -2.86 -12.76 9.36
C ASN A 45 -1.61 -13.23 10.11
N THR A 46 -0.43 -12.92 9.59
CA THR A 46 0.89 -13.22 10.16
C THR A 46 1.78 -12.00 10.12
N GLY A 47 2.71 -11.90 11.06
CA GLY A 47 3.64 -10.78 11.13
C GLY A 47 4.68 -10.98 12.21
N THR A 48 5.50 -9.96 12.43
CA THR A 48 6.53 -9.93 13.46
C THR A 48 6.18 -8.85 14.48
N ASP A 49 6.10 -9.21 15.74
CA ASP A 49 5.89 -8.26 16.83
C ASP A 49 7.12 -7.38 16.99
N ILE A 50 7.02 -6.12 16.56
CA ILE A 50 8.10 -5.14 16.69
C ILE A 50 8.03 -4.39 18.01
N THR A 51 6.97 -4.53 18.79
CA THR A 51 6.80 -3.79 20.06
C THR A 51 7.82 -4.21 21.13
N VAL A 52 8.40 -5.39 20.97
CA VAL A 52 9.45 -5.90 21.87
C VAL A 52 10.85 -5.37 21.55
N LEU A 53 11.04 -4.66 20.46
CA LEU A 53 12.34 -4.13 20.05
C LEU A 53 12.74 -2.92 20.91
N PRO A 54 14.01 -2.80 21.31
CA PRO A 54 14.50 -1.63 22.03
C PRO A 54 14.23 -0.31 21.32
N GLU A 55 14.34 -0.31 19.99
CA GLU A 55 14.10 0.86 19.15
C GLU A 55 12.63 1.29 19.17
N PHE A 56 11.71 0.32 19.18
CA PHE A 56 10.29 0.61 19.34
C PHE A 56 10.02 1.21 20.73
N GLN A 57 10.63 0.64 21.76
CA GLN A 57 10.46 1.13 23.12
C GLN A 57 11.01 2.55 23.31
N ALA A 58 12.13 2.87 22.67
CA ALA A 58 12.76 4.19 22.71
C ALA A 58 12.11 5.24 21.80
N ALA A 59 11.27 4.85 20.85
CA ALA A 59 10.65 5.77 19.90
C ALA A 59 9.55 6.61 20.57
N ASP A 60 9.48 7.89 20.23
CA ASP A 60 8.40 8.80 20.65
C ASP A 60 7.17 8.70 19.74
N ILE A 61 7.38 8.40 18.46
CA ILE A 61 6.34 8.30 17.43
C ILE A 61 6.61 7.06 16.59
N ILE A 62 5.55 6.33 16.25
CA ILE A 62 5.61 5.19 15.34
C ILE A 62 5.09 5.60 13.96
N HIS A 63 5.93 5.52 12.95
CA HIS A 63 5.54 5.83 11.58
C HIS A 63 5.49 4.56 10.74
N LEU A 64 4.28 4.17 10.32
CA LEU A 64 4.04 2.99 9.51
C LEU A 64 4.04 3.36 8.03
N HIS A 65 4.74 2.57 7.23
CA HIS A 65 4.67 2.53 5.78
C HIS A 65 4.36 1.09 5.38
N TRP A 66 3.90 0.83 4.21
CA TRP A 66 3.60 -0.46 3.59
C TRP A 66 4.03 -1.71 4.41
N ILE A 67 3.16 -2.18 5.28
CA ILE A 67 3.44 -3.19 6.32
C ILE A 67 2.99 -4.61 5.96
N ASN A 68 2.65 -4.82 4.71
CA ASN A 68 2.03 -6.03 4.18
C ASN A 68 3.04 -7.19 3.96
N GLN A 69 2.55 -8.30 3.40
CA GLN A 69 3.32 -9.49 3.03
C GLN A 69 4.07 -10.14 4.19
N GLY A 70 3.38 -10.32 5.32
CA GLY A 70 3.92 -10.97 6.51
C GLY A 70 4.85 -10.10 7.35
N MET A 71 4.91 -8.77 7.10
CA MET A 71 5.68 -7.86 7.95
C MET A 71 4.98 -7.64 9.28
N LEU A 72 3.73 -7.17 9.29
CA LEU A 72 2.90 -7.01 10.48
C LEU A 72 1.55 -7.71 10.29
N SER A 73 1.11 -8.43 11.30
CA SER A 73 -0.26 -8.93 11.37
C SER A 73 -1.22 -7.85 11.90
N LEU A 74 -2.52 -8.03 11.73
CA LEU A 74 -3.52 -7.17 12.38
C LEU A 74 -3.40 -7.19 13.91
N ASN A 75 -2.93 -8.28 14.46
CA ASN A 75 -2.69 -8.40 15.89
C ASN A 75 -1.45 -7.59 16.33
N ASP A 76 -0.39 -7.57 15.51
CA ASP A 76 0.79 -6.74 15.77
C ASP A 76 0.44 -5.25 15.64
N ILE A 77 -0.35 -4.88 14.64
CA ILE A 77 -0.88 -3.51 14.51
C ILE A 77 -1.67 -3.12 15.77
N ARG A 78 -2.55 -4.00 16.27
CA ARG A 78 -3.27 -3.73 17.52
C ARG A 78 -2.33 -3.49 18.69
N LYS A 79 -1.28 -4.28 18.86
CA LYS A 79 -0.27 -4.08 19.91
C LYS A 79 0.42 -2.72 19.79
N ILE A 80 0.78 -2.34 18.56
CA ILE A 80 1.38 -1.03 18.27
C ILE A 80 0.40 0.10 18.69
N LEU A 81 -0.86 0.00 18.30
CA LEU A 81 -1.88 1.00 18.64
C LEU A 81 -2.12 1.09 20.16
N LEU A 82 -2.10 -0.03 20.85
CA LEU A 82 -2.29 -0.10 22.31
C LEU A 82 -1.02 0.26 23.12
N SER A 83 0.11 0.51 22.48
CA SER A 83 1.35 0.92 23.16
C SER A 83 1.29 2.31 23.80
N GLY A 84 0.27 3.11 23.50
CA GLY A 84 0.13 4.49 23.93
C GLY A 84 0.98 5.50 23.16
N LYS A 85 1.81 5.03 22.19
CA LYS A 85 2.62 5.92 21.36
C LYS A 85 1.79 6.49 20.20
N PRO A 86 2.00 7.76 19.80
CA PRO A 86 1.37 8.32 18.60
C PRO A 86 1.71 7.50 17.35
N VAL A 87 0.70 7.15 16.56
CA VAL A 87 0.88 6.38 15.32
C VAL A 87 0.51 7.21 14.11
N VAL A 88 1.45 7.36 13.19
CA VAL A 88 1.26 7.93 11.86
C VAL A 88 1.37 6.80 10.84
N TRP A 89 0.43 6.70 9.90
CA TRP A 89 0.44 5.67 8.87
C TRP A 89 0.37 6.27 7.48
N THR A 90 1.50 6.26 6.76
CA THR A 90 1.53 6.69 5.36
C THR A 90 1.02 5.60 4.44
N MET A 91 -0.07 5.90 3.75
CA MET A 91 -0.72 5.03 2.79
C MET A 91 -0.09 5.19 1.41
N HIS A 92 0.47 4.12 0.88
CA HIS A 92 1.00 4.05 -0.50
C HIS A 92 0.02 3.38 -1.46
N ASP A 93 -1.04 2.78 -0.93
CA ASP A 93 -2.14 2.15 -1.64
C ASP A 93 -3.43 2.17 -0.79
N MET A 94 -4.48 1.51 -1.26
CA MET A 94 -5.77 1.50 -0.58
C MET A 94 -5.92 0.41 0.48
N TRP A 95 -4.91 -0.42 0.72
CA TRP A 95 -5.06 -1.53 1.66
C TRP A 95 -5.50 -1.11 3.08
N PRO A 96 -4.99 -0.02 3.68
CA PRO A 96 -5.46 0.41 5.01
C PRO A 96 -6.96 0.76 5.04
N CYS A 97 -7.52 1.24 3.94
CA CYS A 97 -8.93 1.68 3.86
C CYS A 97 -9.87 0.66 3.21
N THR A 98 -9.39 -0.54 2.83
CA THR A 98 -10.20 -1.62 2.25
C THR A 98 -10.15 -2.89 3.12
N GLY A 99 -10.91 -3.93 2.78
CA GLY A 99 -10.80 -5.22 3.45
C GLY A 99 -9.45 -5.87 3.20
N ILE A 100 -9.16 -6.23 1.95
CA ILE A 100 -7.97 -7.01 1.58
C ILE A 100 -7.20 -6.46 0.37
N CYS A 101 -7.80 -5.62 -0.46
CA CYS A 101 -7.23 -5.21 -1.74
C CYS A 101 -6.35 -3.95 -1.64
N HIS A 102 -5.28 -3.90 -2.44
CA HIS A 102 -4.40 -2.74 -2.56
C HIS A 102 -4.99 -1.64 -3.46
N HIS A 103 -5.98 -1.98 -4.28
CA HIS A 103 -6.68 -1.04 -5.15
C HIS A 103 -8.11 -1.48 -5.38
N ALA A 104 -9.08 -0.67 -4.98
CA ALA A 104 -10.50 -1.05 -5.05
C ALA A 104 -11.07 -1.05 -6.49
N ARG A 105 -10.40 -0.37 -7.45
CA ARG A 105 -10.95 -0.15 -8.81
C ARG A 105 -12.35 0.46 -8.73
N GLU A 106 -13.34 -0.16 -9.39
CA GLU A 106 -14.74 0.27 -9.40
C GLU A 106 -15.54 -0.18 -8.16
N CYS A 107 -14.89 -0.91 -7.22
CA CYS A 107 -15.58 -1.40 -6.03
C CYS A 107 -15.67 -0.31 -4.96
N ASP A 108 -16.87 -0.03 -4.48
CA ASP A 108 -17.20 0.98 -3.46
C ASP A 108 -17.58 0.38 -2.09
N LYS A 109 -17.61 -0.96 -1.96
CA LYS A 109 -18.10 -1.65 -0.75
C LYS A 109 -17.33 -1.28 0.52
N TYR A 110 -16.08 -0.84 0.41
CA TYR A 110 -15.32 -0.36 1.55
C TYR A 110 -15.88 0.92 2.20
N HIS A 111 -16.82 1.61 1.53
CA HIS A 111 -17.55 2.73 2.10
C HIS A 111 -18.43 2.29 3.28
N GLN A 112 -18.86 1.04 3.31
CA GLN A 112 -19.72 0.48 4.37
C GLN A 112 -19.10 -0.79 4.97
N GLU A 113 -19.08 -1.87 4.23
CA GLU A 113 -18.52 -3.15 4.66
C GLU A 113 -18.11 -3.99 3.44
N CYS A 114 -16.86 -4.43 3.39
CA CYS A 114 -16.40 -5.31 2.31
C CYS A 114 -17.07 -6.70 2.38
N HIS A 115 -17.54 -7.16 1.25
CA HIS A 115 -18.09 -8.52 1.02
C HIS A 115 -18.21 -8.76 -0.49
N HIS A 116 -18.52 -10.00 -0.93
CA HIS A 116 -18.62 -10.35 -2.36
C HIS A 116 -17.47 -9.74 -3.16
N CYS A 117 -16.24 -10.00 -2.71
CA CYS A 117 -15.05 -9.31 -3.20
C CYS A 117 -14.68 -9.78 -4.62
N PRO A 118 -14.52 -8.88 -5.59
CA PRO A 118 -14.16 -9.24 -6.97
C PRO A 118 -12.75 -9.83 -7.07
N TYR A 119 -11.91 -9.67 -6.05
CA TYR A 119 -10.59 -10.28 -5.99
C TYR A 119 -10.60 -11.71 -5.48
N ILE A 120 -11.73 -12.21 -4.97
CA ILE A 120 -11.93 -13.61 -4.58
C ILE A 120 -12.57 -14.36 -5.74
N TYR A 121 -12.17 -15.61 -5.94
CA TYR A 121 -12.67 -16.45 -7.03
C TYR A 121 -14.21 -16.53 -7.01
N LYS A 122 -14.82 -16.34 -8.18
CA LYS A 122 -16.28 -16.24 -8.37
C LYS A 122 -16.95 -15.10 -7.58
N GLY A 123 -16.20 -14.03 -7.25
CA GLY A 123 -16.75 -12.84 -6.60
C GLY A 123 -17.02 -12.99 -5.10
N GLY A 124 -16.46 -14.00 -4.47
CA GLY A 124 -16.60 -14.24 -3.03
C GLY A 124 -18.03 -14.45 -2.56
N GLY A 125 -18.33 -14.07 -1.30
CA GLY A 125 -19.64 -14.20 -0.66
C GLY A 125 -19.86 -13.14 0.44
N LYS A 126 -21.02 -13.17 1.09
CA LYS A 126 -21.37 -12.22 2.15
C LYS A 126 -20.41 -12.25 3.35
N LYS A 127 -19.88 -13.43 3.69
CA LYS A 127 -18.92 -13.63 4.79
C LYS A 127 -17.57 -14.13 4.26
N ASP A 128 -17.14 -13.63 3.11
CA ASP A 128 -15.87 -14.00 2.50
C ASP A 128 -14.66 -13.41 3.28
N LEU A 129 -13.48 -13.74 2.84
CA LEU A 129 -12.24 -13.32 3.48
C LEU A 129 -12.12 -11.78 3.57
N SER A 130 -12.65 -11.05 2.57
CA SER A 130 -12.65 -9.59 2.60
C SER A 130 -13.53 -9.03 3.72
N ASN A 131 -14.67 -9.67 3.99
CA ASN A 131 -15.56 -9.30 5.08
C ASN A 131 -14.95 -9.57 6.45
N GLN A 132 -14.36 -10.74 6.60
CA GLN A 132 -13.71 -11.15 7.87
C GLN A 132 -12.56 -10.20 8.22
N VAL A 133 -11.69 -9.91 7.25
CA VAL A 133 -10.55 -8.99 7.45
C VAL A 133 -11.02 -7.55 7.67
N PHE A 134 -12.05 -7.10 6.96
CA PHE A 134 -12.62 -5.76 7.15
C PHE A 134 -13.12 -5.57 8.59
N LYS A 135 -13.89 -6.51 9.12
CA LYS A 135 -14.38 -6.47 10.51
C LYS A 135 -13.24 -6.46 11.51
N LYS A 136 -12.26 -7.32 11.31
CA LYS A 136 -11.07 -7.35 12.18
C LYS A 136 -10.27 -6.05 12.13
N LYS A 137 -10.09 -5.45 10.93
CA LYS A 137 -9.47 -4.12 10.82
C LYS A 137 -10.24 -3.06 11.58
N LYS A 138 -11.58 -3.05 11.45
CA LYS A 138 -12.45 -2.12 12.16
C LYS A 138 -12.22 -2.19 13.67
N GLU A 139 -12.22 -3.39 14.24
CA GLU A 139 -11.93 -3.61 15.66
C GLU A 139 -10.53 -3.12 16.05
N VAL A 140 -9.52 -3.42 15.22
CA VAL A 140 -8.13 -2.99 15.46
C VAL A 140 -8.01 -1.47 15.42
N TYR A 141 -8.57 -0.81 14.41
CA TYR A 141 -8.45 0.65 14.26
C TYR A 141 -9.23 1.41 15.34
N GLN A 142 -10.34 0.87 15.82
CA GLN A 142 -11.08 1.44 16.94
C GLN A 142 -10.33 1.39 18.27
N SER A 143 -9.23 0.64 18.38
CA SER A 143 -8.49 0.51 19.66
C SER A 143 -7.69 1.75 20.05
N ALA A 144 -7.29 2.61 19.10
CA ALA A 144 -6.64 3.89 19.37
C ALA A 144 -6.69 4.81 18.14
N PRO A 145 -6.55 6.14 18.32
CA PRO A 145 -6.48 7.08 17.21
C PRO A 145 -5.23 6.86 16.36
N VAL A 146 -5.39 6.97 15.03
CA VAL A 146 -4.30 6.89 14.04
C VAL A 146 -4.38 8.13 13.14
N THR A 147 -3.24 8.72 12.82
CA THR A 147 -3.14 9.71 11.76
C THR A 147 -2.75 9.03 10.46
N PHE A 148 -3.67 8.97 9.51
CA PHE A 148 -3.40 8.46 8.17
C PHE A 148 -2.89 9.58 7.27
N VAL A 149 -1.77 9.33 6.61
CA VAL A 149 -1.18 10.23 5.61
C VAL A 149 -1.33 9.60 4.25
N THR A 150 -1.88 10.31 3.29
CA THR A 150 -2.00 9.84 1.90
C THR A 150 -1.04 10.60 1.00
N CYS A 151 -0.43 9.90 0.04
CA CYS A 151 0.54 10.51 -0.88
C CYS A 151 -0.09 11.32 -2.02
N SER A 152 -1.44 11.45 -2.06
CA SER A 152 -2.17 12.22 -3.05
C SER A 152 -3.56 12.59 -2.56
N ARG A 153 -4.14 13.68 -3.10
CA ARG A 153 -5.53 14.10 -2.83
C ARG A 153 -6.52 13.01 -3.23
N TRP A 154 -6.30 12.36 -4.37
CA TRP A 154 -7.12 11.25 -4.83
C TRP A 154 -7.22 10.13 -3.75
N LEU A 155 -6.08 9.74 -3.19
CA LEU A 155 -6.07 8.70 -2.15
C LEU A 155 -6.73 9.18 -0.85
N LYS A 156 -6.59 10.48 -0.50
CA LYS A 156 -7.28 11.07 0.64
C LYS A 156 -8.80 11.01 0.49
N GLU A 157 -9.31 11.38 -0.68
CA GLU A 157 -10.73 11.32 -0.98
C GLU A 157 -11.26 9.88 -0.86
N ARG A 158 -10.55 8.90 -1.44
CA ARG A 158 -10.90 7.49 -1.32
C ARG A 158 -10.82 6.97 0.12
N ALA A 159 -9.79 7.33 0.85
CA ALA A 159 -9.62 6.97 2.26
C ALA A 159 -10.74 7.56 3.14
N GLY A 160 -11.12 8.84 2.90
CA GLY A 160 -12.18 9.52 3.63
C GLY A 160 -13.58 8.92 3.43
N GLN A 161 -13.76 8.15 2.36
CA GLN A 161 -15.01 7.41 2.11
C GLN A 161 -15.08 6.06 2.83
N SER A 162 -13.96 5.60 3.41
CA SER A 162 -13.91 4.29 4.04
C SER A 162 -14.52 4.25 5.44
N ALA A 163 -15.44 3.32 5.68
CA ALA A 163 -15.98 3.08 7.00
C ALA A 163 -14.94 2.57 8.02
N LEU A 164 -13.77 2.10 7.57
CA LEU A 164 -12.67 1.72 8.46
C LEU A 164 -11.97 2.93 9.07
N LEU A 165 -11.93 4.04 8.35
CA LEU A 165 -11.16 5.23 8.75
C LEU A 165 -12.03 6.33 9.36
N ASN A 166 -13.33 6.07 9.56
CA ASN A 166 -14.23 7.00 10.25
C ASN A 166 -13.73 7.31 11.67
N GLY A 167 -13.63 8.59 11.98
CA GLY A 167 -13.14 9.06 13.28
C GLY A 167 -11.61 9.19 13.38
N HIS A 168 -10.86 8.83 12.32
CA HIS A 168 -9.43 9.05 12.26
C HIS A 168 -9.06 10.33 11.49
N THR A 169 -7.90 10.89 11.80
CA THR A 169 -7.35 12.03 11.05
C THR A 169 -6.77 11.55 9.73
N ILE A 170 -7.16 12.17 8.62
CA ILE A 170 -6.62 11.86 7.28
C ILE A 170 -6.08 13.15 6.64
N VAL A 171 -4.78 13.17 6.35
CA VAL A 171 -4.11 14.30 5.68
C VAL A 171 -3.45 13.83 4.39
N ASP A 172 -3.27 14.75 3.42
CA ASP A 172 -2.50 14.47 2.22
C ASP A 172 -1.15 15.19 2.28
N ILE A 173 -0.09 14.39 2.19
CA ILE A 173 1.30 14.88 2.11
C ILE A 173 1.95 14.14 0.94
N PRO A 174 2.25 14.83 -0.18
CA PRO A 174 2.91 14.23 -1.33
C PRO A 174 4.25 13.60 -0.96
N ASN A 175 4.63 12.53 -1.68
CA ASN A 175 5.95 11.94 -1.51
C ASN A 175 7.05 13.00 -1.76
N PRO A 176 8.07 13.11 -0.89
CA PRO A 176 9.13 14.08 -1.05
C PRO A 176 10.01 13.74 -2.25
N ILE A 177 10.46 14.77 -2.95
CA ILE A 177 11.44 14.64 -4.03
C ILE A 177 12.53 15.71 -3.85
N SER A 178 13.76 15.40 -4.22
CA SER A 178 14.87 16.36 -4.19
C SER A 178 14.71 17.38 -5.29
N THR A 179 14.20 18.57 -4.98
CA THR A 179 14.03 19.68 -5.95
C THR A 179 15.35 20.28 -6.42
N GLY A 180 16.44 20.05 -5.71
CA GLY A 180 17.79 20.40 -6.14
C GLY A 180 18.26 19.54 -7.32
N LEU A 181 17.87 18.25 -7.32
CA LEU A 181 18.19 17.28 -8.39
C LEU A 181 17.13 17.32 -9.50
N PHE A 182 15.86 17.21 -9.13
CA PHE A 182 14.72 17.17 -10.06
C PHE A 182 14.18 18.59 -10.29
N LYS A 183 14.81 19.33 -11.18
CA LYS A 183 14.44 20.69 -11.57
C LYS A 183 14.52 20.86 -13.08
N PRO A 184 13.79 21.82 -13.65
CA PRO A 184 13.92 22.16 -15.06
C PRO A 184 15.37 22.45 -15.43
N GLN A 185 15.84 21.89 -16.53
CA GLN A 185 17.18 22.09 -17.08
C GLN A 185 17.09 22.52 -18.54
N ASN A 186 18.23 22.94 -19.11
CA ASN A 186 18.30 23.25 -20.54
C ASN A 186 18.01 21.99 -21.36
N SER A 187 16.92 22.00 -22.13
CA SER A 187 16.44 20.87 -22.89
C SER A 187 17.42 20.37 -23.95
N LEU A 188 18.10 21.31 -24.65
CA LEU A 188 19.08 20.97 -25.69
C LEU A 188 20.31 20.30 -25.08
N ALA A 189 20.83 20.85 -23.99
CA ALA A 189 21.97 20.26 -23.28
C ALA A 189 21.64 18.85 -22.74
N ALA A 190 20.42 18.66 -22.18
CA ALA A 190 19.98 17.38 -21.69
C ALA A 190 19.84 16.35 -22.83
N ARG A 191 19.26 16.74 -23.98
CA ARG A 191 19.11 15.86 -25.15
C ARG A 191 20.49 15.46 -25.70
N ASN A 192 21.41 16.39 -25.84
CA ASN A 192 22.77 16.09 -26.31
C ASN A 192 23.49 15.13 -25.35
N LYS A 193 23.35 15.33 -24.02
CA LYS A 193 23.96 14.48 -23.01
C LYS A 193 23.41 13.06 -23.04
N MET A 194 22.13 12.89 -23.41
CA MET A 194 21.44 11.61 -23.49
C MET A 194 21.38 11.00 -24.90
N GLU A 195 22.09 11.62 -25.87
CA GLU A 195 22.12 11.20 -27.27
C GLU A 195 20.73 11.07 -27.90
N LEU A 196 19.82 12.01 -27.54
CA LEU A 196 18.44 12.02 -28.02
C LEU A 196 18.28 13.00 -29.18
N PRO A 197 17.37 12.75 -30.13
CA PRO A 197 17.06 13.69 -31.21
C PRO A 197 16.71 15.08 -30.71
N THR A 198 17.27 16.11 -31.31
CA THR A 198 17.06 17.51 -30.92
C THR A 198 15.91 18.15 -31.72
N ASP A 199 15.57 17.60 -32.88
CA ASP A 199 14.59 18.05 -33.86
C ASP A 199 13.21 17.39 -33.74
N LYS A 200 13.11 16.35 -32.90
CA LYS A 200 11.87 15.57 -32.72
C LYS A 200 11.16 15.88 -31.41
N LYS A 201 9.82 15.73 -31.42
CA LYS A 201 9.04 15.63 -30.18
C LYS A 201 9.32 14.30 -29.51
N LEU A 202 9.61 14.31 -28.23
CA LEU A 202 9.87 13.13 -27.44
C LEU A 202 8.75 12.94 -26.44
N ILE A 203 8.19 11.74 -26.39
CA ILE A 203 7.19 11.36 -25.41
C ILE A 203 7.76 10.16 -24.63
N LEU A 204 7.86 10.30 -23.32
CA LEU A 204 8.39 9.26 -22.44
C LEU A 204 7.25 8.54 -21.72
N PHE A 205 7.23 7.22 -21.80
CA PHE A 205 6.44 6.36 -20.93
C PHE A 205 7.36 5.49 -20.08
N GLY A 206 7.10 5.43 -18.77
CA GLY A 206 7.90 4.63 -17.85
C GLY A 206 7.05 3.91 -16.81
N SER A 207 7.36 2.64 -16.57
CA SER A 207 6.73 1.83 -15.52
C SER A 207 7.64 0.67 -15.13
N VAL A 208 7.65 0.28 -13.84
CA VAL A 208 8.39 -0.90 -13.37
C VAL A 208 7.93 -2.17 -14.09
N LYS A 209 6.63 -2.28 -14.39
CA LYS A 209 6.05 -3.39 -15.17
C LYS A 209 5.13 -2.81 -16.23
N VAL A 210 5.65 -2.71 -17.45
CA VAL A 210 4.94 -2.12 -18.60
C VAL A 210 3.64 -2.87 -18.92
N THR A 211 3.61 -4.20 -18.72
CA THR A 211 2.42 -5.04 -18.95
C THR A 211 1.33 -4.91 -17.88
N ASP A 212 1.54 -4.11 -16.84
CA ASP A 212 0.50 -3.83 -15.85
C ASP A 212 -0.53 -2.86 -16.46
N LYS A 213 -1.72 -3.35 -16.74
CA LYS A 213 -2.82 -2.57 -17.34
C LYS A 213 -3.14 -1.28 -16.58
N ARG A 214 -2.92 -1.24 -15.26
CA ARG A 214 -3.12 -0.03 -14.44
C ARG A 214 -2.16 1.11 -14.82
N LYS A 215 -1.07 0.80 -15.51
CA LYS A 215 -0.06 1.79 -15.97
C LYS A 215 -0.42 2.44 -17.30
N GLY A 216 -1.42 1.90 -18.02
CA GLY A 216 -2.00 2.54 -19.18
C GLY A 216 -1.14 2.52 -20.45
N ILE A 217 -0.25 1.52 -20.61
CA ILE A 217 0.57 1.40 -21.84
C ILE A 217 -0.29 1.32 -23.09
N ASP A 218 -1.44 0.65 -23.01
CA ASP A 218 -2.36 0.49 -24.15
C ASP A 218 -2.88 1.86 -24.60
N TYR A 219 -3.30 2.73 -23.68
CA TYR A 219 -3.72 4.10 -23.98
C TYR A 219 -2.59 4.94 -24.54
N PHE A 220 -1.37 4.76 -24.02
CA PHE A 220 -0.20 5.46 -24.54
C PHE A 220 0.08 5.09 -25.99
N VAL A 221 0.09 3.80 -26.31
CA VAL A 221 0.31 3.30 -27.68
C VAL A 221 -0.77 3.78 -28.63
N GLU A 222 -2.05 3.71 -28.26
CA GLU A 222 -3.15 4.20 -29.09
C GLU A 222 -3.06 5.72 -29.33
N SER A 223 -2.69 6.49 -28.30
CA SER A 223 -2.49 7.93 -28.46
C SER A 223 -1.33 8.26 -29.42
N CYS A 224 -0.25 7.48 -29.39
CA CYS A 224 0.88 7.67 -30.32
C CYS A 224 0.51 7.38 -31.80
N LYS A 225 -0.51 6.56 -32.04
CA LYS A 225 -1.01 6.29 -33.43
C LYS A 225 -1.79 7.48 -34.01
N LEU A 226 -2.25 8.39 -33.16
CA LEU A 226 -3.02 9.58 -33.56
C LEU A 226 -2.14 10.81 -33.82
N LEU A 227 -0.84 10.70 -33.53
CA LEU A 227 0.17 11.76 -33.73
C LEU A 227 0.94 11.58 -35.03
#